data_f3d9d80bcf6b68a06b1985575c17a23b
#
_entry.id   f3d9d80bcf6b68a06b1985575c17a23b
#
_cell.length_a   1.000
_cell.length_b   1.000
_cell.length_c   1.000
_cell.angle_alpha   90.00
_cell.angle_beta   90.00
_cell.angle_gamma   90.00
#
_symmetry.space_group_name_H-M   'P 1'
#
loop_
_entity.id
_entity.type
_entity.pdbx_description
1 polymer ?
#
loop_
_entity_poly.entity_id
_entity_poly.type
_entity_poly.pdbx_seq_one_letter_code
_entity_poly.pdbx_strand_id
1 'polypeptide(L)'
;MARTQQSFVNRKDKPIYISVEMWPECFELEPGEKLTLIWDAPDQGEAVQIDFVNDLELVVWPNGNAEDMQFLIDDKPARSRSWAFKHCDPATGNLR
;
A
#
# COMPACT_ATOMS: atom_id res chain seq x y z
N MET A 1 18.12 -4.20 12.05
CA MET A 1 17.05 -3.62 11.21
C MET A 1 16.78 -2.19 11.61
N ALA A 2 16.42 -1.38 10.64
CA ALA A 2 16.20 0.04 10.87
C ALA A 2 14.75 0.41 10.57
N ARG A 3 14.17 1.29 11.39
CA ARG A 3 12.83 1.82 11.16
C ARG A 3 12.82 2.59 9.84
N THR A 4 11.95 2.19 8.94
CA THR A 4 11.94 2.68 7.56
C THR A 4 10.53 3.16 7.21
N GLN A 5 10.48 4.19 6.38
CA GLN A 5 9.22 4.75 5.90
C GLN A 5 9.24 4.82 4.38
N GLN A 6 8.16 4.39 3.76
CA GLN A 6 8.00 4.45 2.31
C GLN A 6 6.62 4.97 1.98
N SER A 7 6.55 5.97 1.11
CA SER A 7 5.28 6.58 0.72
C SER A 7 4.98 6.38 -0.75
N PHE A 8 3.69 6.31 -1.07
CA PHE A 8 3.16 6.18 -2.42
C PHE A 8 2.06 7.21 -2.58
N VAL A 9 2.16 8.05 -3.59
CA VAL A 9 1.17 9.11 -3.85
C VAL A 9 0.43 8.79 -5.14
N ASN A 10 -0.91 8.85 -5.09
CA ASN A 10 -1.70 8.71 -6.30
C ASN A 10 -1.76 10.05 -7.02
N ARG A 11 -1.02 10.16 -8.12
CA ARG A 11 -1.01 11.36 -8.94
C ARG A 11 -1.85 11.22 -10.20
N LYS A 12 -2.62 10.16 -10.29
CA LYS A 12 -3.54 9.95 -11.41
C LYS A 12 -4.87 10.59 -11.10
N ASP A 13 -5.73 10.70 -12.08
CA ASP A 13 -7.08 11.24 -11.93
C ASP A 13 -8.11 10.13 -11.62
N LYS A 14 -7.64 8.94 -11.29
CA LYS A 14 -8.46 7.77 -10.98
C LYS A 14 -7.95 7.11 -9.71
N PRO A 15 -8.79 6.33 -9.01
CA PRO A 15 -8.32 5.55 -7.87
C PRO A 15 -7.26 4.54 -8.30
N ILE A 16 -6.27 4.30 -7.43
CA ILE A 16 -5.29 3.23 -7.64
C ILE A 16 -5.38 2.25 -6.48
N TYR A 17 -4.82 1.06 -6.68
CA TYR A 17 -4.89 -0.03 -5.71
C TYR A 17 -3.49 -0.50 -5.40
N ILE A 18 -3.15 -0.53 -4.11
CA ILE A 18 -1.84 -0.95 -3.64
C ILE A 18 -2.02 -2.13 -2.69
N SER A 19 -1.55 -3.30 -3.12
CA SER A 19 -1.53 -4.49 -2.28
C SER A 19 -0.19 -4.55 -1.57
N VAL A 20 -0.21 -4.81 -0.26
CA VAL A 20 0.99 -4.97 0.54
C VAL A 20 1.08 -6.44 0.92
N GLU A 21 2.07 -7.14 0.37
CA GLU A 21 2.23 -8.56 0.57
C GLU A 21 2.95 -8.90 1.88
N MET A 22 2.92 -10.15 2.23
CA MET A 22 3.15 -10.83 3.49
C MET A 22 1.90 -10.80 4.37
N TRP A 23 1.23 -9.67 4.48
CA TRP A 23 -0.11 -9.56 5.04
C TRP A 23 -1.01 -9.11 3.90
N PRO A 24 -2.11 -9.80 3.58
CA PRO A 24 -2.91 -9.43 2.41
C PRO A 24 -3.73 -8.16 2.67
N GLU A 25 -3.03 -7.05 2.80
CA GLU A 25 -3.65 -5.74 2.90
C GLU A 25 -3.73 -5.13 1.52
N CYS A 26 -4.81 -4.44 1.20
CA CYS A 26 -4.97 -3.77 -0.07
C CYS A 26 -5.71 -2.46 0.13
N PHE A 27 -5.11 -1.39 -0.36
CA PHE A 27 -5.63 -0.04 -0.16
C PHE A 27 -6.04 0.59 -1.47
N GLU A 28 -7.25 1.16 -1.49
CA GLU A 28 -7.70 2.00 -2.58
C GLU A 28 -7.32 3.43 -2.23
N LEU A 29 -6.55 4.08 -3.12
CA LEU A 29 -6.17 5.48 -2.94
C LEU A 29 -6.91 6.35 -3.92
N GLU A 30 -7.62 7.32 -3.40
CA GLU A 30 -8.23 8.36 -4.22
C GLU A 30 -7.16 9.26 -4.84
N PRO A 31 -7.46 9.96 -5.94
CA PRO A 31 -6.51 10.92 -6.49
C PRO A 31 -6.01 11.89 -5.43
N GLY A 32 -4.69 12.04 -5.35
CA GLY A 32 -4.04 12.92 -4.40
C GLY A 32 -3.72 12.32 -3.05
N GLU A 33 -4.26 11.15 -2.72
CA GLU A 33 -3.97 10.51 -1.42
C GLU A 33 -2.59 9.88 -1.40
N LYS A 34 -2.01 9.85 -0.20
CA LYS A 34 -0.68 9.29 0.04
C LYS A 34 -0.78 8.14 1.03
N LEU A 35 -0.33 6.96 0.62
CA LEU A 35 -0.19 5.81 1.51
C LEU A 35 1.24 5.78 2.03
N THR A 36 1.42 5.66 3.33
CA THR A 36 2.74 5.54 3.96
C THR A 36 2.81 4.23 4.73
N LEU A 37 3.89 3.49 4.51
CA LEU A 37 4.21 2.27 5.23
C LEU A 37 5.39 2.55 6.15
N ILE A 38 5.31 2.11 7.40
CA ILE A 38 6.38 2.25 8.38
C ILE A 38 6.66 0.88 8.97
N TRP A 39 7.92 0.40 8.85
CA TRP A 39 8.30 -0.93 9.33
C TRP A 39 9.80 -0.99 9.56
N ASP A 40 10.28 -2.13 10.05
CA ASP A 40 11.70 -2.35 10.27
C ASP A 40 12.30 -3.07 9.06
N ALA A 41 13.02 -2.32 8.23
CA ALA A 41 13.65 -2.84 7.03
C ALA A 41 15.04 -3.40 7.32
N PRO A 42 15.59 -4.26 6.42
CA PRO A 42 16.95 -4.75 6.59
C PRO A 42 17.96 -3.61 6.55
N ASP A 43 19.11 -3.82 7.21
CA ASP A 43 20.18 -2.83 7.20
C ASP A 43 20.87 -2.74 5.84
N GLN A 44 20.80 -3.80 5.07
CA GLN A 44 21.42 -3.86 3.74
C GLN A 44 20.43 -4.49 2.75
N GLY A 45 20.62 -4.19 1.49
CA GLY A 45 19.79 -4.71 0.43
C GLY A 45 18.53 -3.87 0.22
N GLU A 46 17.60 -4.39 -0.52
CA GLU A 46 16.38 -3.66 -0.84
C GLU A 46 15.43 -3.62 0.37
N ALA A 47 14.94 -2.45 0.70
CA ALA A 47 13.91 -2.31 1.73
C ALA A 47 12.56 -2.76 1.22
N VAL A 48 12.30 -2.58 -0.06
CA VAL A 48 10.99 -2.89 -0.65
C VAL A 48 11.16 -3.19 -2.13
N GLN A 49 10.34 -4.11 -2.64
CA GLN A 49 10.22 -4.35 -4.07
C GLN A 49 8.80 -3.96 -4.49
N ILE A 50 8.66 -3.32 -5.63
CA ILE A 50 7.38 -2.85 -6.13
C ILE A 50 7.15 -3.45 -7.51
N ASP A 51 6.02 -4.14 -7.68
CA ASP A 51 5.63 -4.72 -8.95
C ASP A 51 4.42 -3.95 -9.50
N PHE A 52 4.54 -3.48 -10.72
CA PHE A 52 3.44 -2.79 -11.39
C PHE A 52 2.62 -3.83 -12.15
N VAL A 53 1.39 -4.05 -11.69
CA VAL A 53 0.50 -5.04 -12.33
C VAL A 53 -0.13 -4.44 -13.58
N ASN A 54 -0.60 -3.21 -13.47
CA ASN A 54 -1.12 -2.42 -14.58
C ASN A 54 -1.09 -0.94 -14.19
N ASP A 55 -1.73 -0.10 -14.99
CA ASP A 55 -1.69 1.36 -14.77
C ASP A 55 -2.28 1.81 -13.42
N LEU A 56 -3.11 0.99 -12.81
CA LEU A 56 -3.83 1.36 -11.60
C LEU A 56 -3.54 0.47 -10.41
N GLU A 57 -2.70 -0.55 -10.56
CA GLU A 57 -2.45 -1.52 -9.49
C GLU A 57 -0.96 -1.76 -9.28
N LEU A 58 -0.56 -1.73 -8.01
CA LEU A 58 0.79 -2.05 -7.57
C LEU A 58 0.74 -3.16 -6.53
N VAL A 59 1.80 -3.98 -6.49
CA VAL A 59 2.02 -4.91 -5.39
C VAL A 59 3.34 -4.52 -4.73
N VAL A 60 3.32 -4.36 -3.42
CA VAL A 60 4.46 -3.93 -2.62
C VAL A 60 4.92 -5.08 -1.74
N TRP A 61 6.22 -5.40 -1.80
CA TRP A 61 6.84 -6.48 -1.05
C TRP A 61 7.86 -5.90 -0.08
N PRO A 62 7.46 -5.55 1.16
CA PRO A 62 8.42 -5.06 2.14
C PRO A 62 9.36 -6.17 2.58
N ASN A 63 10.64 -5.84 2.75
CA ASN A 63 11.63 -6.77 3.29
C ASN A 63 11.89 -6.42 4.75
N GLY A 64 12.33 -7.40 5.52
CA GLY A 64 12.61 -7.22 6.93
C GLY A 64 11.44 -7.66 7.81
N ASN A 65 11.24 -6.99 8.93
CA ASN A 65 10.19 -7.34 9.87
C ASN A 65 8.97 -6.43 9.68
N ALA A 66 7.92 -6.99 9.08
CA ALA A 66 6.69 -6.27 8.81
C ALA A 66 5.58 -6.57 9.82
N GLU A 67 5.88 -7.27 10.93
CA GLU A 67 4.87 -7.67 11.92
C GLU A 67 4.12 -6.48 12.49
N ASP A 68 4.86 -5.42 12.83
CA ASP A 68 4.29 -4.22 13.42
C ASP A 68 4.16 -3.09 12.42
N MET A 69 3.97 -3.42 11.14
CA MET A 69 3.88 -2.40 10.11
C MET A 69 2.71 -1.46 10.37
N GLN A 70 2.98 -0.18 10.23
CA GLN A 70 1.96 0.86 10.30
C GLN A 70 1.55 1.29 8.91
N PHE A 71 0.26 1.50 8.74
CA PHE A 71 -0.32 1.96 7.47
C PHE A 71 -0.99 3.30 7.72
N LEU A 72 -0.56 4.34 6.98
CA LEU A 72 -1.13 5.66 7.09
C LEU A 72 -1.62 6.13 5.72
N ILE A 73 -2.77 6.80 5.70
CA ILE A 73 -3.21 7.52 4.50
C ILE A 73 -3.36 8.97 4.90
N ASP A 74 -2.65 9.84 4.20
CA ASP A 74 -2.56 11.27 4.51
C ASP A 74 -2.19 11.50 5.97
N ASP A 75 -1.21 10.70 6.45
CA ASP A 75 -0.63 10.75 7.79
C ASP A 75 -1.60 10.32 8.91
N LYS A 76 -2.70 9.67 8.56
CA LYS A 76 -3.66 9.15 9.55
C LYS A 76 -3.69 7.62 9.51
N PRO A 77 -3.87 6.95 10.66
CA PRO A 77 -3.96 5.50 10.67
C PRO A 77 -5.01 5.01 9.67
N ALA A 78 -4.64 4.02 8.87
CA ALA A 78 -5.46 3.61 7.74
C ALA A 78 -5.72 2.11 7.63
N ARG A 79 -5.36 1.32 8.65
CA ARG A 79 -5.58 -0.13 8.56
C ARG A 79 -7.05 -0.48 8.30
N SER A 80 -7.98 0.30 8.83
CA SER A 80 -9.40 0.09 8.60
C SER A 80 -9.83 0.32 7.15
N ARG A 81 -8.98 0.96 6.35
CA ARG A 81 -9.27 1.18 4.93
C ARG A 81 -8.82 0.03 4.05
N SER A 82 -8.10 -0.96 4.62
CA SER A 82 -7.70 -2.14 3.86
C SER A 82 -8.96 -2.90 3.42
N TRP A 83 -9.04 -3.17 2.12
CA TRP A 83 -10.18 -3.82 1.46
C TRP A 83 -11.51 -3.03 1.54
N ALA A 84 -11.48 -1.80 2.02
CA ALA A 84 -12.65 -0.93 2.08
C ALA A 84 -12.72 -0.09 0.80
N PHE A 85 -13.17 -0.71 -0.29
CA PHE A 85 -13.16 -0.08 -1.60
C PHE A 85 -14.48 0.63 -1.88
N LYS A 86 -14.37 1.84 -2.42
CA LYS A 86 -15.52 2.65 -2.84
C LYS A 86 -15.80 2.49 -4.33
N HIS A 87 -14.76 2.26 -5.12
CA HIS A 87 -14.84 2.28 -6.58
C HIS A 87 -14.71 0.90 -7.21
N CYS A 88 -14.44 -0.13 -6.42
CA CYS A 88 -14.23 -1.48 -6.89
C CYS A 88 -14.94 -2.44 -5.95
N ASP A 89 -15.58 -3.47 -6.51
CA ASP A 89 -16.18 -4.52 -5.70
C ASP A 89 -15.10 -5.51 -5.30
N PRO A 90 -14.74 -5.60 -4.00
CA PRO A 90 -13.67 -6.50 -3.58
C PRO A 90 -14.01 -7.98 -3.80
N ALA A 91 -15.28 -8.34 -3.89
CA ALA A 91 -15.67 -9.74 -4.11
C ALA A 91 -15.46 -10.17 -5.55
N THR A 92 -15.66 -9.28 -6.52
CA THR A 92 -15.52 -9.59 -7.95
C THR A 92 -14.31 -8.93 -8.59
N GLY A 93 -13.74 -7.91 -7.94
CA GLY A 93 -12.66 -7.13 -8.51
C GLY A 93 -13.09 -6.18 -9.61
N ASN A 94 -14.38 -6.04 -9.85
CA ASN A 94 -14.91 -5.17 -10.89
C ASN A 94 -15.20 -3.77 -10.37
N LEU A 95 -15.02 -2.78 -11.23
CA LEU A 95 -15.38 -1.41 -10.92
C LEU A 95 -16.89 -1.29 -10.72
N ARG A 96 -17.27 -0.49 -9.76
CA ARG A 96 -18.66 -0.19 -9.48
C ARG A 96 -19.21 0.86 -10.43
#